data_10b94c12307a6c4aae917e20a198f40a
#
_entry.id   10b94c12307a6c4aae917e20a198f40a
#
_cell.length_a   1.000
_cell.length_b   1.000
_cell.length_c   1.000
_cell.angle_alpha   90.00
_cell.angle_beta   90.00
_cell.angle_gamma   90.00
#
_symmetry.space_group_name_H-M   'P 1'
#
loop_
_entity.id
_entity.type
_entity.pdbx_description
1 polymer ?
#
loop_
_entity_poly.entity_id
_entity_poly.type
_entity_poly.pdbx_seq_one_letter_code
_entity_poly.pdbx_strand_id
1 'polypeptide(L)'
;ALKRGSKLIGADPRRISLANMANLYLPLRVGSDVALLLGMAHVIARDGLVNQSFINDRTDKGEAFLEHVQQFTPEWAAEISGLNPADIEQAAHWYAQAERGAIYYTLGITEHICGVDNVQSLCNLALMTGHIGREGTGINPMRGQNNIQGAGDAGAVPTNYPGFQPVTDPA
;
A
#
# COMPACT_ATOMS: atom_id res chain seq x y z
N ALA A 1 -18.28 -3.89 -7.36
CA ALA A 1 -17.03 -3.70 -8.09
C ALA A 1 -16.78 -4.88 -9.03
N LEU A 2 -16.56 -6.11 -8.55
CA LEU A 2 -16.22 -7.29 -9.38
C LEU A 2 -17.22 -7.56 -10.52
N LYS A 3 -18.53 -7.49 -10.25
CA LYS A 3 -19.58 -7.63 -11.28
C LYS A 3 -19.52 -6.56 -12.39
N ARG A 4 -18.81 -5.47 -12.16
CA ARG A 4 -18.60 -4.37 -13.12
C ARG A 4 -17.22 -4.41 -13.78
N GLY A 5 -16.50 -5.53 -13.69
CA GLY A 5 -15.20 -5.74 -14.33
C GLY A 5 -13.97 -5.27 -13.52
N SER A 6 -14.14 -4.80 -12.28
CA SER A 6 -13.00 -4.45 -11.43
C SER A 6 -12.15 -5.68 -11.13
N LYS A 7 -10.83 -5.52 -11.12
CA LYS A 7 -9.90 -6.55 -10.66
C LYS A 7 -9.72 -6.45 -9.15
N LEU A 8 -9.66 -7.59 -8.49
CA LEU A 8 -9.34 -7.71 -7.07
C LEU A 8 -8.04 -8.49 -6.90
N ILE A 9 -7.07 -7.85 -6.29
CA ILE A 9 -5.83 -8.47 -5.84
C ILE A 9 -5.94 -8.68 -4.34
N GLY A 10 -5.77 -9.89 -3.87
CA GLY A 10 -5.80 -10.24 -2.45
C GLY A 10 -4.43 -10.72 -2.00
N ALA A 11 -3.77 -9.97 -1.12
CA ALA A 11 -2.50 -10.35 -0.49
C ALA A 11 -2.75 -10.69 0.98
N ASP A 12 -2.62 -11.96 1.33
CA ASP A 12 -2.83 -12.46 2.71
C ASP A 12 -2.16 -13.83 2.84
N PRO A 13 -1.40 -14.10 3.90
CA PRO A 13 -0.79 -15.41 4.12
C PRO A 13 -1.84 -16.53 4.30
N ARG A 14 -3.05 -16.18 4.75
CA ARG A 14 -4.17 -17.11 4.89
C ARG A 14 -5.12 -17.00 3.71
N ARG A 15 -5.60 -18.14 3.22
CA ARG A 15 -6.64 -18.17 2.20
C ARG A 15 -8.02 -17.87 2.82
N ILE A 16 -8.25 -16.59 3.11
CA ILE A 16 -9.54 -16.10 3.62
C ILE A 16 -10.62 -16.07 2.53
N SER A 17 -11.88 -15.83 2.91
CA SER A 17 -13.00 -15.78 1.95
C SER A 17 -12.76 -14.80 0.80
N LEU A 18 -12.11 -13.66 1.07
CA LEU A 18 -11.78 -12.67 0.05
C LEU A 18 -10.82 -13.23 -1.02
N ALA A 19 -9.87 -14.08 -0.62
CA ALA A 19 -8.94 -14.74 -1.54
C ALA A 19 -9.66 -15.62 -2.58
N ASN A 20 -10.79 -16.22 -2.21
CA ASN A 20 -11.59 -17.03 -3.14
C ASN A 20 -12.34 -16.19 -4.19
N MET A 21 -12.51 -14.89 -3.94
CA MET A 21 -13.13 -13.94 -4.87
C MET A 21 -12.10 -13.13 -5.65
N ALA A 22 -10.83 -13.18 -5.25
CA ALA A 22 -9.75 -12.44 -5.89
C ALA A 22 -9.48 -12.96 -7.31
N ASN A 23 -9.22 -12.04 -8.22
CA ASN A 23 -8.73 -12.36 -9.56
C ASN A 23 -7.25 -12.80 -9.52
N LEU A 24 -6.51 -12.30 -8.52
CA LEU A 24 -5.13 -12.70 -8.23
C LEU A 24 -4.99 -12.81 -6.70
N TYR A 25 -4.54 -13.96 -6.24
CA TYR A 25 -4.27 -14.20 -4.82
C TYR A 25 -2.77 -14.38 -4.58
N LEU A 26 -2.23 -13.58 -3.69
CA LEU A 26 -0.82 -13.53 -3.33
C LEU A 26 -0.62 -14.06 -1.91
N PRO A 27 -0.36 -15.37 -1.72
CA PRO A 27 -0.12 -15.99 -0.41
C PRO A 27 1.30 -15.70 0.09
N LEU A 28 1.61 -14.44 0.40
CA LEU A 28 2.94 -14.04 0.82
C LEU A 28 3.30 -14.61 2.21
N ARG A 29 4.60 -14.76 2.47
CA ARG A 29 5.11 -15.07 3.81
C ARG A 29 4.83 -13.91 4.76
N VAL A 30 4.50 -14.23 6.02
CA VAL A 30 4.29 -13.22 7.06
C VAL A 30 5.55 -12.35 7.22
N GLY A 31 5.38 -11.04 7.22
CA GLY A 31 6.48 -10.07 7.37
C GLY A 31 7.24 -9.74 6.07
N SER A 32 6.76 -10.19 4.92
CA SER A 32 7.38 -9.91 3.61
C SER A 32 6.63 -8.85 2.78
N ASP A 33 5.75 -8.10 3.41
CA ASP A 33 4.90 -7.10 2.74
C ASP A 33 5.71 -6.04 2.01
N VAL A 34 6.75 -5.48 2.66
CA VAL A 34 7.65 -4.50 2.03
C VAL A 34 8.30 -5.06 0.78
N ALA A 35 8.73 -6.35 0.80
CA ALA A 35 9.38 -6.97 -0.36
C ALA A 35 8.41 -7.06 -1.55
N LEU A 36 7.16 -7.49 -1.32
CA LEU A 36 6.13 -7.50 -2.35
C LEU A 36 5.91 -6.09 -2.93
N LEU A 37 5.74 -5.09 -2.07
CA LEU A 37 5.41 -3.72 -2.48
C LEU A 37 6.58 -3.04 -3.22
N LEU A 38 7.82 -3.28 -2.80
CA LEU A 38 9.01 -2.80 -3.51
C LEU A 38 9.19 -3.51 -4.86
N GLY A 39 8.94 -4.82 -4.94
CA GLY A 39 8.94 -5.55 -6.21
C GLY A 39 7.90 -5.02 -7.18
N MET A 40 6.68 -4.72 -6.71
CA MET A 40 5.67 -4.06 -7.52
C MET A 40 6.10 -2.66 -7.97
N ALA A 41 6.70 -1.87 -7.08
CA ALA A 41 7.20 -0.53 -7.40
C ALA A 41 8.31 -0.58 -8.45
N HIS A 42 9.22 -1.56 -8.37
CA HIS A 42 10.22 -1.81 -9.41
C HIS A 42 9.58 -2.02 -10.78
N VAL A 43 8.61 -2.94 -10.88
CA VAL A 43 7.92 -3.22 -12.14
C VAL A 43 7.24 -1.98 -12.71
N ILE A 44 6.55 -1.21 -11.87
CA ILE A 44 5.89 0.03 -12.27
C ILE A 44 6.89 1.04 -12.82
N ALA A 45 8.06 1.17 -12.19
CA ALA A 45 9.12 2.06 -12.64
C ALA A 45 9.79 1.54 -13.93
N ARG A 46 10.17 0.25 -13.97
CA ARG A 46 10.82 -0.41 -15.11
C ARG A 46 9.98 -0.31 -16.39
N ASP A 47 8.69 -0.53 -16.28
CA ASP A 47 7.78 -0.63 -17.43
C ASP A 47 7.14 0.72 -17.81
N GLY A 48 7.60 1.83 -17.21
CA GLY A 48 7.15 3.18 -17.53
C GLY A 48 5.70 3.46 -17.16
N LEU A 49 5.17 2.77 -16.13
CA LEU A 49 3.80 2.90 -15.66
C LEU A 49 3.62 3.98 -14.58
N VAL A 50 4.67 4.75 -14.33
CA VAL A 50 4.68 5.86 -13.38
C VAL A 50 3.86 7.04 -13.91
N ASN A 51 3.06 7.64 -13.06
CA ASN A 51 2.43 8.92 -13.36
C ASN A 51 3.42 10.06 -13.10
N GLN A 52 4.27 10.35 -14.10
CA GLN A 52 5.37 11.30 -13.97
C GLN A 52 4.90 12.72 -13.63
N SER A 53 3.78 13.18 -14.16
CA SER A 53 3.27 14.50 -13.82
C SER A 53 2.85 14.58 -12.35
N PHE A 54 2.22 13.52 -11.83
CA PHE A 54 1.85 13.47 -10.41
C PHE A 54 3.09 13.46 -9.50
N ILE A 55 4.12 12.68 -9.87
CA ILE A 55 5.40 12.66 -9.14
C ILE A 55 6.01 14.05 -9.07
N ASN A 56 6.12 14.73 -10.20
CA ASN A 56 6.75 16.04 -10.28
C ASN A 56 6.00 17.14 -9.50
N ASP A 57 4.66 17.09 -9.54
CA ASP A 57 3.81 18.16 -9.00
C ASP A 57 3.43 17.93 -7.53
N ARG A 58 3.47 16.70 -7.04
CA ARG A 58 2.83 16.31 -5.79
C ARG A 58 3.70 15.52 -4.82
N THR A 59 4.94 15.23 -5.18
CA THR A 59 5.83 14.45 -4.29
C THR A 59 7.14 15.19 -4.04
N ASP A 60 7.70 14.96 -2.86
CA ASP A 60 9.08 15.31 -2.55
C ASP A 60 9.96 14.05 -2.76
N LYS A 61 11.13 14.22 -3.38
CA LYS A 61 12.11 13.14 -3.64
C LYS A 61 11.57 11.96 -4.46
N GLY A 62 10.55 12.16 -5.29
CA GLY A 62 9.97 11.11 -6.13
C GLY A 62 11.02 10.45 -7.04
N GLU A 63 11.88 11.22 -7.69
CA GLU A 63 12.96 10.69 -8.55
C GLU A 63 13.94 9.80 -7.77
N ALA A 64 14.34 10.22 -6.56
CA ALA A 64 15.23 9.40 -5.71
C ALA A 64 14.57 8.07 -5.31
N PHE A 65 13.26 8.06 -5.11
CA PHE A 65 12.52 6.82 -4.87
C PHE A 65 12.49 5.92 -6.13
N LEU A 66 12.25 6.49 -7.31
CA LEU A 66 12.27 5.73 -8.57
C LEU A 66 13.65 5.12 -8.86
N GLU A 67 14.73 5.81 -8.53
CA GLU A 67 16.09 5.29 -8.61
C GLU A 67 16.29 4.16 -7.57
N HIS A 68 15.86 4.39 -6.33
CA HIS A 68 16.02 3.42 -5.25
C HIS A 68 15.34 2.08 -5.54
N VAL A 69 14.17 2.07 -6.15
CA VAL A 69 13.43 0.83 -6.41
C VAL A 69 14.00 -0.03 -7.53
N GLN A 70 14.96 0.46 -8.30
CA GLN A 70 15.57 -0.31 -9.41
C GLN A 70 16.27 -1.59 -8.95
N GLN A 71 16.70 -1.67 -7.69
CA GLN A 71 17.38 -2.82 -7.13
C GLN A 71 16.44 -3.97 -6.68
N PHE A 72 15.14 -3.71 -6.54
CA PHE A 72 14.18 -4.66 -5.94
C PHE A 72 13.39 -5.41 -7.01
N THR A 73 14.05 -6.29 -7.76
CA THR A 73 13.40 -7.02 -8.86
C THR A 73 12.28 -7.95 -8.36
N PRO A 74 11.35 -8.38 -9.23
CA PRO A 74 10.35 -9.39 -8.88
C PRO A 74 10.95 -10.69 -8.36
N GLU A 75 12.11 -11.10 -8.84
CA GLU A 75 12.83 -12.30 -8.39
C GLU A 75 13.34 -12.12 -6.95
N TRP A 76 13.94 -10.96 -6.65
CA TRP A 76 14.34 -10.62 -5.28
C TRP A 76 13.14 -10.63 -4.32
N ALA A 77 12.04 -10.00 -4.73
CA ALA A 77 10.81 -9.98 -3.93
C ALA A 77 10.21 -11.37 -3.75
N ALA A 78 10.27 -12.23 -4.78
CA ALA A 78 9.79 -13.61 -4.75
C ALA A 78 10.59 -14.48 -3.79
N GLU A 79 11.91 -14.33 -3.75
CA GLU A 79 12.78 -15.07 -2.82
C GLU A 79 12.39 -14.81 -1.36
N ILE A 80 12.10 -13.56 -1.02
CA ILE A 80 11.70 -13.15 0.34
C ILE A 80 10.25 -13.55 0.63
N SER A 81 9.34 -13.21 -0.27
CA SER A 81 7.89 -13.36 -0.04
C SER A 81 7.36 -14.76 -0.27
N GLY A 82 8.09 -15.59 -1.03
CA GLY A 82 7.63 -16.90 -1.46
C GLY A 82 6.59 -16.86 -2.57
N LEU A 83 6.36 -15.72 -3.17
CA LEU A 83 5.45 -15.53 -4.29
C LEU A 83 6.13 -15.91 -5.62
N ASN A 84 5.33 -16.08 -6.67
CA ASN A 84 5.85 -16.20 -8.02
C ASN A 84 6.19 -14.80 -8.57
N PRO A 85 7.37 -14.58 -9.17
CA PRO A 85 7.70 -13.29 -9.79
C PRO A 85 6.64 -12.81 -10.80
N ALA A 86 6.10 -13.70 -11.61
CA ALA A 86 5.05 -13.36 -12.57
C ALA A 86 3.76 -12.85 -11.92
N ASP A 87 3.43 -13.32 -10.72
CA ASP A 87 2.25 -12.84 -9.99
C ASP A 87 2.49 -11.43 -9.40
N ILE A 88 3.73 -11.14 -9.00
CA ILE A 88 4.15 -9.79 -8.55
C ILE A 88 4.06 -8.81 -9.73
N GLU A 89 4.58 -9.18 -10.90
CA GLU A 89 4.47 -8.38 -12.12
C GLU A 89 3.01 -8.13 -12.51
N GLN A 90 2.20 -9.19 -12.48
CA GLN A 90 0.77 -9.06 -12.80
C GLN A 90 0.04 -8.14 -11.83
N ALA A 91 0.34 -8.21 -10.54
CA ALA A 91 -0.24 -7.32 -9.53
C ALA A 91 0.15 -5.86 -9.81
N ALA A 92 1.43 -5.63 -10.10
CA ALA A 92 1.95 -4.30 -10.42
C ALA A 92 1.26 -3.70 -11.65
N HIS A 93 1.18 -4.46 -12.75
CA HIS A 93 0.50 -4.04 -13.99
C HIS A 93 -0.98 -3.75 -13.75
N TRP A 94 -1.71 -4.64 -13.09
CA TRP A 94 -3.14 -4.42 -12.85
C TRP A 94 -3.39 -3.19 -11.98
N TYR A 95 -2.54 -2.96 -10.98
CA TYR A 95 -2.70 -1.80 -10.12
C TYR A 95 -2.37 -0.50 -10.88
N ALA A 96 -1.23 -0.45 -11.55
CA ALA A 96 -0.76 0.77 -12.22
C ALA A 96 -1.59 1.16 -13.46
N GLN A 97 -2.05 0.17 -14.23
CA GLN A 97 -2.83 0.40 -15.45
C GLN A 97 -4.33 0.62 -15.18
N ALA A 98 -4.78 0.44 -13.95
CA ALA A 98 -6.17 0.71 -13.59
C ALA A 98 -6.48 2.20 -13.77
N GLU A 99 -7.65 2.53 -14.33
CA GLU A 99 -8.13 3.92 -14.36
C GLU A 99 -8.28 4.47 -12.93
N ARG A 100 -8.71 3.62 -12.01
CA ARG A 100 -8.91 3.93 -10.58
C ARG A 100 -8.44 2.76 -9.72
N GLY A 101 -7.33 2.94 -9.03
CA GLY A 101 -6.77 1.97 -8.09
C GLY A 101 -7.04 2.38 -6.65
N ALA A 102 -7.48 1.45 -5.81
CA ALA A 102 -7.65 1.67 -4.38
C ALA A 102 -6.98 0.54 -3.58
N ILE A 103 -6.31 0.90 -2.51
CA ILE A 103 -5.68 -0.03 -1.58
C ILE A 103 -6.48 -0.04 -0.28
N TYR A 104 -6.86 -1.22 0.18
CA TYR A 104 -7.49 -1.44 1.49
C TYR A 104 -6.56 -2.30 2.33
N TYR A 105 -6.27 -1.85 3.54
CA TYR A 105 -5.40 -2.57 4.46
C TYR A 105 -5.86 -2.39 5.91
N THR A 106 -5.34 -3.22 6.81
CA THR A 106 -5.62 -3.13 8.24
C THR A 106 -4.41 -3.63 9.04
N LEU A 107 -4.63 -4.21 10.19
CA LEU A 107 -3.61 -4.62 11.16
C LEU A 107 -2.56 -5.58 10.60
N GLY A 108 -2.89 -6.39 9.59
CA GLY A 108 -1.94 -7.26 8.89
C GLY A 108 -0.77 -6.51 8.22
N ILE A 109 -0.95 -5.22 7.95
CA ILE A 109 0.12 -4.34 7.45
C ILE A 109 0.82 -3.61 8.60
N THR A 110 0.07 -3.14 9.60
CA THR A 110 0.57 -2.20 10.59
C THR A 110 1.19 -2.86 11.83
N GLU A 111 0.76 -4.06 12.19
CA GLU A 111 1.23 -4.78 13.39
C GLU A 111 2.47 -5.65 13.10
N HIS A 112 3.49 -5.04 12.52
CA HIS A 112 4.80 -5.61 12.27
C HIS A 112 5.90 -4.70 12.84
N ILE A 113 7.09 -5.24 13.04
CA ILE A 113 8.29 -4.45 13.38
C ILE A 113 8.50 -3.36 12.32
N CYS A 114 8.26 -3.68 11.04
CA CYS A 114 8.34 -2.78 9.90
C CYS A 114 6.98 -2.16 9.50
N GLY A 115 6.03 -2.03 10.43
CA GLY A 115 4.67 -1.54 10.13
C GLY A 115 4.65 -0.15 9.52
N VAL A 116 5.57 0.74 9.91
CA VAL A 116 5.73 2.06 9.29
C VAL A 116 6.18 1.94 7.84
N ASP A 117 7.19 1.12 7.57
CA ASP A 117 7.72 0.90 6.22
C ASP A 117 6.67 0.24 5.31
N ASN A 118 5.87 -0.68 5.85
CA ASN A 118 4.74 -1.29 5.16
C ASN A 118 3.76 -0.22 4.68
N VAL A 119 3.31 0.67 5.56
CA VAL A 119 2.35 1.74 5.21
C VAL A 119 2.97 2.73 4.24
N GLN A 120 4.24 3.13 4.45
CA GLN A 120 4.94 4.03 3.51
C GLN A 120 5.08 3.41 2.13
N SER A 121 5.33 2.09 2.04
CA SER A 121 5.41 1.39 0.76
C SER A 121 4.07 1.37 0.03
N LEU A 122 2.94 1.20 0.73
CA LEU A 122 1.60 1.37 0.14
C LEU A 122 1.37 2.80 -0.35
N CYS A 123 1.78 3.80 0.44
CA CYS A 123 1.68 5.20 0.05
C CYS A 123 2.52 5.48 -1.21
N ASN A 124 3.72 4.96 -1.28
CA ASN A 124 4.60 5.13 -2.44
C ASN A 124 4.00 4.53 -3.71
N LEU A 125 3.37 3.35 -3.64
CA LEU A 125 2.66 2.78 -4.79
C LEU A 125 1.52 3.69 -5.28
N ALA A 126 0.74 4.25 -4.37
CA ALA A 126 -0.36 5.15 -4.74
C ALA A 126 0.15 6.48 -5.31
N LEU A 127 1.23 7.02 -4.76
CA LEU A 127 1.85 8.26 -5.25
C LEU A 127 2.46 8.07 -6.63
N MET A 128 3.24 7.00 -6.85
CA MET A 128 3.90 6.78 -8.15
C MET A 128 2.91 6.49 -9.29
N THR A 129 1.71 6.03 -8.99
CA THR A 129 0.65 5.77 -9.97
C THR A 129 -0.41 6.88 -10.05
N GLY A 130 -0.37 7.86 -9.15
CA GLY A 130 -1.38 8.91 -9.04
C GLY A 130 -2.75 8.42 -8.57
N HIS A 131 -2.82 7.27 -7.90
CA HIS A 131 -4.06 6.70 -7.36
C HIS A 131 -4.42 7.29 -5.99
N ILE A 132 -4.43 8.63 -5.91
CA ILE A 132 -4.80 9.38 -4.70
C ILE A 132 -5.48 10.68 -5.09
N GLY A 133 -6.39 11.15 -4.24
CA GLY A 133 -7.07 12.44 -4.41
C GLY A 133 -8.14 12.48 -5.51
N ARG A 134 -8.55 11.32 -6.04
CA ARG A 134 -9.62 11.18 -7.04
C ARG A 134 -10.67 10.21 -6.56
N GLU A 135 -11.92 10.36 -7.02
CA GLU A 135 -13.00 9.44 -6.69
C GLU A 135 -12.66 8.00 -7.09
N GLY A 136 -12.85 7.06 -6.15
CA GLY A 136 -12.58 5.63 -6.35
C GLY A 136 -11.10 5.23 -6.29
N THR A 137 -10.22 6.14 -5.84
CA THR A 137 -8.81 5.86 -5.58
C THR A 137 -8.46 6.05 -4.11
N GLY A 138 -7.25 5.72 -3.72
CA GLY A 138 -6.69 6.04 -2.42
C GLY A 138 -6.20 4.86 -1.61
N ILE A 139 -5.72 5.20 -0.43
CA ILE A 139 -5.18 4.27 0.57
C ILE A 139 -6.15 4.29 1.74
N ASN A 140 -6.77 3.15 2.00
CA ASN A 140 -7.91 3.06 2.90
C ASN A 140 -7.61 2.13 4.08
N PRO A 141 -7.14 2.66 5.22
CA PRO A 141 -6.97 1.87 6.44
C PRO A 141 -8.34 1.47 7.02
N MET A 142 -8.62 0.17 7.03
CA MET A 142 -9.83 -0.39 7.62
C MET A 142 -9.61 -0.55 9.12
N ARG A 143 -10.28 0.26 9.91
CA ARG A 143 -10.12 0.26 11.38
C ARG A 143 -10.80 -0.96 12.02
N GLY A 144 -10.20 -1.48 13.10
CA GLY A 144 -10.76 -2.61 13.85
C GLY A 144 -11.91 -2.23 14.78
N GLN A 145 -11.79 -1.10 15.46
CA GLN A 145 -12.81 -0.60 16.40
C GLN A 145 -13.67 0.48 15.78
N ASN A 146 -14.90 0.61 16.29
CA ASN A 146 -15.82 1.64 15.87
C ASN A 146 -15.28 3.02 16.27
N ASN A 147 -15.28 3.95 15.32
CA ASN A 147 -14.94 5.35 15.51
C ASN A 147 -13.59 5.60 16.23
N ILE A 148 -12.58 4.75 15.95
CA ILE A 148 -11.25 4.93 16.57
C ILE A 148 -10.61 6.28 16.21
N GLN A 149 -10.91 6.81 15.03
CA GLN A 149 -10.45 8.13 14.61
C GLN A 149 -11.04 9.22 15.53
N GLY A 150 -12.35 9.22 15.72
CA GLY A 150 -13.02 10.18 16.59
C GLY A 150 -12.57 10.05 18.06
N ALA A 151 -12.29 8.84 18.53
CA ALA A 151 -11.71 8.63 19.85
C ALA A 151 -10.33 9.31 19.97
N GLY A 152 -9.47 9.18 18.96
CA GLY A 152 -8.18 9.87 18.91
C GLY A 152 -8.33 11.39 18.89
N ASP A 153 -9.24 11.90 18.06
CA ASP A 153 -9.54 13.34 17.96
C ASP A 153 -10.05 13.92 19.29
N ALA A 154 -10.77 13.09 20.06
CA ALA A 154 -11.25 13.46 21.41
C ALA A 154 -10.21 13.30 22.52
N GLY A 155 -8.97 12.97 22.19
CA GLY A 155 -7.87 12.85 23.15
C GLY A 155 -7.72 11.47 23.81
N ALA A 156 -8.36 10.43 23.29
CA ALA A 156 -8.19 9.05 23.76
C ALA A 156 -6.88 8.42 23.22
N VAL A 157 -5.78 9.17 23.33
CA VAL A 157 -4.42 8.74 22.96
C VAL A 157 -3.45 9.21 24.04
N PRO A 158 -2.37 8.44 24.34
CA PRO A 158 -1.49 8.77 25.48
C PRO A 158 -0.59 10.00 25.24
N THR A 159 -0.46 10.46 24.03
CA THR A 159 0.48 11.52 23.62
C THR A 159 -0.15 12.89 23.45
N ASN A 160 -1.50 12.95 23.39
CA ASN A 160 -2.20 14.18 23.05
C ASN A 160 -3.44 14.39 23.92
N TYR A 161 -3.72 15.66 24.22
CA TYR A 161 -5.03 16.13 24.67
C TYR A 161 -6.03 16.25 23.50
N PRO A 162 -7.32 16.49 23.78
CA PRO A 162 -8.31 16.78 22.72
C PRO A 162 -7.81 17.85 21.76
N GLY A 163 -8.05 17.66 20.45
CA GLY A 163 -7.59 18.57 19.40
C GLY A 163 -6.10 18.39 19.05
N PHE A 164 -5.52 17.23 19.34
CA PHE A 164 -4.11 16.88 19.05
C PHE A 164 -3.05 17.78 19.70
N GLN A 165 -3.38 18.41 20.81
CA GLN A 165 -2.41 19.17 21.58
C GLN A 165 -1.43 18.21 22.28
N PRO A 166 -0.11 18.27 22.00
CA PRO A 166 0.86 17.42 22.67
C PRO A 166 0.84 17.59 24.18
N VAL A 167 0.88 16.48 24.94
CA VAL A 167 0.92 16.54 26.43
C VAL A 167 2.22 17.17 26.97
N THR A 168 3.21 17.33 26.11
CA THR A 168 4.50 17.97 26.42
C THR A 168 4.50 19.48 26.21
N ASP A 169 3.48 20.04 25.56
CA ASP A 169 3.39 21.48 25.37
C ASP A 169 2.98 22.15 26.70
N PRO A 170 3.71 23.16 27.17
CA PRO A 170 3.29 23.93 28.31
C PRO A 170 2.01 24.73 27.97
N ALA A 171 1.02 24.68 28.86
CA ALA A 171 -0.25 25.39 28.69
C ALA A 171 -0.01 26.92 28.78
#